data_5fbf0d7da1983e6a1da05b540749a2f4
#
_entry.id   5fbf0d7da1983e6a1da05b540749a2f4
#
_cell.length_a   1.000
_cell.length_b   1.000
_cell.length_c   1.000
_cell.angle_alpha   90.00
_cell.angle_beta   90.00
_cell.angle_gamma   90.00
#
_symmetry.space_group_name_H-M   'P 1'
#
loop_
_entity.id
_entity.type
_entity.pdbx_description
1 polymer ?
#
loop_
_entity_poly.entity_id
_entity_poly.type
_entity_poly.pdbx_seq_one_letter_code
_entity_poly.pdbx_strand_id
1 'polypeptide(L)'
;MPIASHIPLPPDDGHDARPNEFDSVAAGASPAAGSVVERLDSASSVVDGVVAGFLFLFVFGSGLIHIESFPPLWFDEGWTVCVARTWVELGHYGCLLRGEPAPPSLAAHFPVVASVAASFTLFGVGVWQTRLVGLLYTLGAFLLLYALARRLYGRSIAIAALALLLLVPLKWSIHPLCVGRQVLGEMPLLCFLLAGYVCFLRSTHRPLWQAATIGCWALAWMTKAQVAPFLVASIAGTMVVMSLRGDWSVVGRLAVAMIGSWGGCRLLLYAKDWLLAGHIMPHPPVDGMTEAIALVFVPSIRLETIRYLFVSWPEYPLGLAYAAWRVGGTSGSVAKVSVEQTVQTMLLLLAGSWLAWFAFLSAGEPRYALPGLFLAA
;
A
#
# COMPACT_ATOMS: atom_id res chain seq x y z
N MET A 1 -20.95 -16.85 65.25
CA MET A 1 -21.94 -15.87 65.75
C MET A 1 -21.88 -14.67 64.82
N PRO A 2 -22.92 -14.39 64.05
CA PRO A 2 -22.95 -13.23 63.14
C PRO A 2 -23.68 -12.08 63.82
N ILE A 3 -23.13 -10.89 63.79
CA ILE A 3 -23.82 -9.65 64.18
C ILE A 3 -24.26 -8.98 62.89
N ALA A 4 -25.56 -9.02 62.66
CA ALA A 4 -26.22 -8.27 61.60
C ALA A 4 -26.49 -6.84 62.08
N SER A 5 -25.91 -5.85 61.46
CA SER A 5 -26.28 -4.43 61.64
C SER A 5 -27.24 -4.01 60.56
N HIS A 6 -28.52 -3.79 60.96
CA HIS A 6 -29.55 -3.13 60.16
C HIS A 6 -29.21 -1.66 59.96
N ILE A 7 -29.07 -1.22 58.69
CA ILE A 7 -29.08 0.19 58.31
C ILE A 7 -30.47 0.52 57.79
N PRO A 8 -31.20 1.50 58.35
CA PRO A 8 -32.51 1.90 57.85
C PRO A 8 -32.34 2.73 56.55
N LEU A 9 -33.19 2.43 55.54
CA LEU A 9 -33.36 3.22 54.33
C LEU A 9 -34.08 4.56 54.64
N PRO A 10 -33.69 5.68 54.00
CA PRO A 10 -34.39 6.94 54.13
C PRO A 10 -35.73 6.91 53.37
N PRO A 11 -36.72 7.73 53.77
CA PRO A 11 -38.05 7.75 53.19
C PRO A 11 -38.05 8.27 51.75
N ASP A 12 -38.91 7.68 50.96
CA ASP A 12 -39.17 7.95 49.55
C ASP A 12 -39.97 9.28 49.46
N ASP A 13 -39.23 10.38 49.18
CA ASP A 13 -39.86 11.67 48.90
C ASP A 13 -40.30 11.67 47.44
N GLY A 14 -41.61 11.47 47.24
CA GLY A 14 -42.29 11.59 45.95
C GLY A 14 -42.08 12.97 45.33
N HIS A 15 -41.13 13.08 44.41
CA HIS A 15 -40.98 14.21 43.50
C HIS A 15 -41.85 14.01 42.27
N ASP A 16 -42.92 14.80 42.21
CA ASP A 16 -43.71 15.04 41.02
C ASP A 16 -42.86 15.25 39.79
N ALA A 17 -42.94 14.33 38.82
CA ALA A 17 -42.35 14.43 37.52
C ALA A 17 -43.01 15.57 36.74
N ARG A 18 -42.39 16.75 36.74
CA ARG A 18 -42.66 17.75 35.71
C ARG A 18 -42.17 17.23 34.36
N PRO A 19 -42.98 17.32 33.29
CA PRO A 19 -42.53 16.91 31.96
C PRO A 19 -41.33 17.77 31.54
N ASN A 20 -40.26 17.10 31.12
CA ASN A 20 -39.01 17.71 30.63
C ASN A 20 -39.30 18.63 29.43
N GLU A 21 -39.16 19.93 29.63
CA GLU A 21 -39.20 20.98 28.62
C GLU A 21 -38.01 20.92 27.62
N PHE A 22 -37.19 19.87 27.72
CA PHE A 22 -36.02 19.66 26.84
C PHE A 22 -36.35 19.01 25.50
N ASP A 23 -37.51 18.43 25.29
CA ASP A 23 -37.87 17.77 24.01
C ASP A 23 -38.34 18.75 22.92
N SER A 24 -38.49 20.04 23.20
CA SER A 24 -38.96 21.02 22.22
C SER A 24 -37.83 21.73 21.42
N VAL A 25 -36.54 21.54 21.78
CA VAL A 25 -35.41 22.22 21.09
C VAL A 25 -34.92 21.42 19.91
N ALA A 26 -35.26 20.14 19.77
CA ALA A 26 -34.80 19.29 18.66
C ALA A 26 -35.55 19.50 17.32
N ALA A 27 -36.67 20.23 17.30
CA ALA A 27 -37.51 20.41 16.11
C ALA A 27 -37.15 21.64 15.23
N GLY A 28 -36.06 22.38 15.57
CA GLY A 28 -35.68 23.62 14.90
C GLY A 28 -34.44 23.50 13.99
N ALA A 29 -34.08 22.32 13.50
CA ALA A 29 -33.02 22.21 12.48
C ALA A 29 -33.48 22.95 11.21
N SER A 30 -32.94 24.16 11.01
CA SER A 30 -33.27 25.01 9.86
C SER A 30 -33.03 24.23 8.56
N PRO A 31 -34.01 24.19 7.63
CA PRO A 31 -33.83 23.53 6.32
C PRO A 31 -32.64 24.09 5.52
N ALA A 32 -32.13 25.28 5.87
CA ALA A 32 -30.91 25.86 5.32
C ALA A 32 -29.62 25.11 5.69
N ALA A 33 -29.52 24.52 6.90
CA ALA A 33 -28.33 23.78 7.34
C ALA A 33 -28.18 22.45 6.57
N GLY A 34 -29.27 21.73 6.31
CA GLY A 34 -29.25 20.51 5.50
C GLY A 34 -28.78 20.79 4.05
N SER A 35 -29.25 21.88 3.45
CA SER A 35 -28.86 22.25 2.09
C SER A 35 -27.40 22.69 1.95
N VAL A 36 -26.79 23.24 2.99
CA VAL A 36 -25.36 23.62 2.99
C VAL A 36 -24.47 22.39 3.09
N VAL A 37 -24.78 21.44 3.99
CA VAL A 37 -24.04 20.17 4.14
C VAL A 37 -24.11 19.37 2.85
N GLU A 38 -25.30 19.25 2.25
CA GLU A 38 -25.50 18.52 0.98
C GLU A 38 -24.75 19.17 -0.19
N ARG A 39 -24.66 20.51 -0.26
CA ARG A 39 -23.84 21.23 -1.25
C ARG A 39 -22.34 21.04 -1.01
N LEU A 40 -21.88 21.01 0.24
CA LEU A 40 -20.47 20.77 0.57
C LEU A 40 -20.06 19.33 0.22
N ASP A 41 -20.92 18.36 0.44
CA ASP A 41 -20.66 16.96 0.08
C ASP A 41 -20.66 16.77 -1.45
N SER A 42 -21.56 17.42 -2.17
CA SER A 42 -21.59 17.36 -3.64
C SER A 42 -20.37 18.06 -4.26
N ALA A 43 -19.99 19.24 -3.78
CA ALA A 43 -18.77 19.92 -4.22
C ALA A 43 -17.51 19.10 -3.92
N SER A 44 -17.51 18.39 -2.79
CA SER A 44 -16.47 17.44 -2.42
C SER A 44 -16.33 16.31 -3.43
N SER A 45 -17.44 15.72 -3.86
CA SER A 45 -17.47 14.64 -4.84
C SER A 45 -16.99 15.09 -6.24
N VAL A 46 -17.34 16.31 -6.65
CA VAL A 46 -16.90 16.87 -7.95
C VAL A 46 -15.37 17.03 -8.00
N VAL A 47 -14.77 17.59 -6.95
CA VAL A 47 -13.31 17.75 -6.90
C VAL A 47 -12.59 16.41 -6.95
N ASP A 48 -13.11 15.40 -6.28
CA ASP A 48 -12.50 14.06 -6.32
C ASP A 48 -12.63 13.43 -7.71
N GLY A 49 -13.76 13.63 -8.37
CA GLY A 49 -13.95 13.23 -9.76
C GLY A 49 -12.97 13.92 -10.72
N VAL A 50 -12.73 15.21 -10.52
CA VAL A 50 -11.75 15.98 -11.30
C VAL A 50 -10.33 15.46 -11.07
N VAL A 51 -9.94 15.19 -9.82
CA VAL A 51 -8.62 14.62 -9.51
C VAL A 51 -8.46 13.24 -10.13
N ALA A 52 -9.46 12.37 -10.02
CA ALA A 52 -9.43 11.04 -10.63
C ALA A 52 -9.35 11.11 -12.16
N GLY A 53 -10.14 11.98 -12.79
CA GLY A 53 -10.09 12.25 -14.24
C GLY A 53 -8.74 12.80 -14.69
N PHE A 54 -8.16 13.75 -13.94
CA PHE A 54 -6.83 14.26 -14.21
C PHE A 54 -5.77 13.15 -14.11
N LEU A 55 -5.78 12.33 -13.03
CA LEU A 55 -4.86 11.22 -12.89
C LEU A 55 -4.97 10.23 -14.04
N PHE A 56 -6.21 9.89 -14.43
CA PHE A 56 -6.44 9.02 -15.58
C PHE A 56 -5.81 9.60 -16.85
N LEU A 57 -6.17 10.83 -17.21
CA LEU A 57 -5.65 11.49 -18.41
C LEU A 57 -4.13 11.69 -18.36
N PHE A 58 -3.60 12.06 -17.20
CA PHE A 58 -2.17 12.29 -17.05
C PHE A 58 -1.35 10.99 -17.09
N VAL A 59 -1.76 9.96 -16.35
CA VAL A 59 -1.04 8.67 -16.32
C VAL A 59 -1.12 7.98 -17.68
N PHE A 60 -2.33 7.88 -18.28
CA PHE A 60 -2.48 7.27 -19.60
C PHE A 60 -1.97 8.17 -20.72
N GLY A 61 -2.29 9.46 -20.70
CA GLY A 61 -1.85 10.39 -21.73
C GLY A 61 -0.31 10.45 -21.81
N SER A 62 0.38 10.66 -20.68
CA SER A 62 1.84 10.60 -20.66
C SER A 62 2.37 9.19 -20.87
N GLY A 63 1.70 8.17 -20.30
CA GLY A 63 2.10 6.77 -20.31
C GLY A 63 2.09 6.14 -21.69
N LEU A 64 1.14 6.50 -22.55
CA LEU A 64 1.00 5.95 -23.90
C LEU A 64 1.99 6.57 -24.90
N ILE A 65 2.50 7.79 -24.64
CA ILE A 65 3.50 8.41 -25.52
C ILE A 65 4.77 7.57 -25.53
N HIS A 66 5.16 7.09 -26.71
CA HIS A 66 6.33 6.24 -26.90
C HIS A 66 6.37 5.00 -25.96
N ILE A 67 5.21 4.39 -25.69
CA ILE A 67 5.09 3.29 -24.72
C ILE A 67 5.99 2.09 -25.07
N GLU A 68 6.25 1.82 -26.34
CA GLU A 68 7.10 0.69 -26.76
C GLU A 68 8.59 0.97 -26.66
N SER A 69 9.01 2.24 -26.79
CA SER A 69 10.42 2.62 -26.89
C SER A 69 10.98 3.30 -25.65
N PHE A 70 10.13 3.91 -24.80
CA PHE A 70 10.58 4.62 -23.61
C PHE A 70 9.74 4.27 -22.36
N PRO A 71 10.39 3.96 -21.22
CA PRO A 71 11.85 3.78 -21.07
C PRO A 71 12.35 2.56 -21.84
N PRO A 72 13.69 2.41 -22.08
CA PRO A 72 14.24 1.20 -22.68
C PRO A 72 13.79 -0.05 -21.94
N LEU A 73 13.65 -1.16 -22.65
CA LEU A 73 13.27 -2.44 -22.04
C LEU A 73 14.28 -2.81 -20.96
N TRP A 74 13.80 -2.96 -19.73
CA TRP A 74 14.64 -3.33 -18.60
C TRP A 74 14.73 -4.86 -18.49
N PHE A 75 15.83 -5.35 -17.98
CA PHE A 75 16.09 -6.77 -17.83
C PHE A 75 14.97 -7.50 -17.08
N ASP A 76 14.53 -6.98 -15.93
CA ASP A 76 13.46 -7.58 -15.13
C ASP A 76 12.10 -7.55 -15.84
N GLU A 77 11.80 -6.49 -16.62
CA GLU A 77 10.63 -6.43 -17.48
C GLU A 77 10.65 -7.54 -18.53
N GLY A 78 11.84 -7.78 -19.14
CA GLY A 78 12.04 -8.85 -20.10
C GLY A 78 11.72 -10.24 -19.53
N TRP A 79 12.08 -10.50 -18.27
CA TRP A 79 11.73 -11.75 -17.60
C TRP A 79 10.22 -11.92 -17.42
N THR A 80 9.51 -10.89 -16.95
CA THR A 80 8.06 -10.90 -16.82
C THR A 80 7.39 -11.20 -18.16
N VAL A 81 7.83 -10.51 -19.24
CA VAL A 81 7.34 -10.73 -20.61
C VAL A 81 7.61 -12.14 -21.08
N CYS A 82 8.84 -12.63 -20.88
CA CYS A 82 9.22 -13.98 -21.30
C CYS A 82 8.35 -15.07 -20.68
N VAL A 83 8.15 -15.02 -19.35
CA VAL A 83 7.32 -16.01 -18.65
C VAL A 83 5.86 -15.92 -19.09
N ALA A 84 5.30 -14.72 -19.22
CA ALA A 84 3.92 -14.52 -19.66
C ALA A 84 3.71 -15.01 -21.10
N ARG A 85 4.66 -14.71 -22.00
CA ARG A 85 4.63 -15.15 -23.39
C ARG A 85 4.69 -16.68 -23.50
N THR A 86 5.66 -17.31 -22.83
CA THR A 86 5.82 -18.76 -22.84
C THR A 86 4.55 -19.44 -22.31
N TRP A 87 3.93 -18.86 -21.27
CA TRP A 87 2.70 -19.40 -20.72
C TRP A 87 1.53 -19.31 -21.71
N VAL A 88 1.37 -18.19 -22.41
CA VAL A 88 0.26 -17.98 -23.36
C VAL A 88 0.47 -18.76 -24.66
N GLU A 89 1.69 -18.76 -25.23
CA GLU A 89 1.97 -19.36 -26.53
C GLU A 89 2.20 -20.88 -26.45
N LEU A 90 2.82 -21.37 -25.38
CA LEU A 90 3.23 -22.79 -25.24
C LEU A 90 2.49 -23.54 -24.12
N GLY A 91 1.68 -22.85 -23.31
CA GLY A 91 0.99 -23.45 -22.16
C GLY A 91 1.90 -23.77 -20.97
N HIS A 92 3.17 -23.36 -20.99
CA HIS A 92 4.15 -23.64 -19.95
C HIS A 92 4.55 -22.39 -19.18
N TYR A 93 4.45 -22.45 -17.84
CA TYR A 93 4.90 -21.37 -16.97
C TYR A 93 6.41 -21.46 -16.74
N GLY A 94 7.16 -20.63 -17.40
CA GLY A 94 8.61 -20.58 -17.34
C GLY A 94 9.19 -19.62 -18.37
N CYS A 95 10.50 -19.46 -18.38
CA CYS A 95 11.20 -18.63 -19.35
C CYS A 95 12.03 -19.51 -20.29
N LEU A 96 12.02 -19.17 -21.58
CA LEU A 96 12.91 -19.76 -22.60
C LEU A 96 13.95 -18.72 -23.01
N LEU A 97 15.23 -19.02 -22.77
CA LEU A 97 16.35 -18.24 -23.28
C LEU A 97 17.03 -19.03 -24.40
N ARG A 98 16.99 -18.51 -25.62
CA ARG A 98 17.55 -19.17 -26.80
C ARG A 98 17.00 -20.59 -27.05
N GLY A 99 15.74 -20.82 -26.66
CA GLY A 99 15.08 -22.11 -26.79
C GLY A 99 15.30 -23.08 -25.63
N GLU A 100 16.17 -22.75 -24.68
CA GLU A 100 16.43 -23.58 -23.50
C GLU A 100 15.69 -23.05 -22.27
N PRO A 101 15.16 -23.93 -21.39
CA PRO A 101 14.55 -23.54 -20.15
C PRO A 101 15.51 -22.76 -19.24
N ALA A 102 15.08 -21.59 -18.80
CA ALA A 102 15.80 -20.75 -17.86
C ALA A 102 14.99 -20.55 -16.57
N PRO A 103 15.67 -20.33 -15.41
CA PRO A 103 14.96 -20.08 -14.18
C PRO A 103 14.07 -18.86 -14.34
N PRO A 104 12.79 -18.89 -13.85
CA PRO A 104 12.01 -17.66 -13.72
C PRO A 104 12.79 -16.76 -12.78
N SER A 105 13.16 -15.57 -13.25
CA SER A 105 13.87 -14.60 -12.41
C SER A 105 13.04 -14.26 -11.16
N LEU A 106 13.73 -13.82 -10.11
CA LEU A 106 13.09 -13.23 -8.93
C LEU A 106 12.20 -12.02 -9.27
N ALA A 107 12.30 -11.49 -10.50
CA ALA A 107 11.47 -10.39 -11.00
C ALA A 107 10.14 -10.84 -11.62
N ALA A 108 10.00 -12.12 -12.01
CA ALA A 108 8.77 -12.64 -12.62
C ALA A 108 7.74 -13.03 -11.57
N HIS A 109 7.14 -12.05 -10.93
CA HIS A 109 6.14 -12.24 -9.88
C HIS A 109 4.79 -12.71 -10.43
N PHE A 110 4.21 -13.78 -9.88
CA PHE A 110 3.02 -14.42 -10.42
C PHE A 110 1.82 -13.46 -10.62
N PRO A 111 1.43 -12.57 -9.67
CA PRO A 111 0.29 -11.67 -9.91
C PRO A 111 0.50 -10.76 -11.12
N VAL A 112 1.75 -10.32 -11.35
CA VAL A 112 2.12 -9.46 -12.48
C VAL A 112 2.15 -10.28 -13.77
N VAL A 113 2.82 -11.44 -13.76
CA VAL A 113 2.87 -12.37 -14.91
C VAL A 113 1.46 -12.77 -15.35
N ALA A 114 0.57 -13.12 -14.41
CA ALA A 114 -0.81 -13.48 -14.72
C ALA A 114 -1.59 -12.31 -15.37
N SER A 115 -1.37 -11.09 -14.89
CA SER A 115 -2.00 -9.89 -15.48
C SER A 115 -1.50 -9.63 -16.90
N VAL A 116 -0.19 -9.82 -17.14
CA VAL A 116 0.41 -9.69 -18.47
C VAL A 116 -0.06 -10.81 -19.39
N ALA A 117 -0.13 -12.05 -18.92
CA ALA A 117 -0.65 -13.18 -19.68
C ALA A 117 -2.11 -12.94 -20.09
N ALA A 118 -2.94 -12.42 -19.19
CA ALA A 118 -4.31 -12.02 -19.52
C ALA A 118 -4.35 -10.94 -20.60
N SER A 119 -3.48 -9.92 -20.51
CA SER A 119 -3.35 -8.88 -21.56
C SER A 119 -2.92 -9.48 -22.91
N PHE A 120 -1.99 -10.44 -22.90
CA PHE A 120 -1.55 -11.13 -24.11
C PHE A 120 -2.66 -11.98 -24.75
N THR A 121 -3.45 -12.64 -23.93
CA THR A 121 -4.60 -13.43 -24.40
C THR A 121 -5.67 -12.53 -25.06
N LEU A 122 -5.87 -11.32 -24.54
CA LEU A 122 -6.91 -10.40 -25.05
C LEU A 122 -6.43 -9.57 -26.25
N PHE A 123 -5.18 -9.15 -26.27
CA PHE A 123 -4.68 -8.15 -27.22
C PHE A 123 -3.48 -8.63 -28.05
N GLY A 124 -3.06 -9.88 -27.90
CA GLY A 124 -1.86 -10.41 -28.52
C GLY A 124 -0.58 -10.08 -27.74
N VAL A 125 0.52 -10.75 -28.12
CA VAL A 125 1.83 -10.62 -27.48
C VAL A 125 2.54 -9.37 -27.99
N GLY A 126 2.95 -8.49 -27.09
CA GLY A 126 3.70 -7.28 -27.44
C GLY A 126 4.09 -6.43 -26.24
N VAL A 127 4.97 -5.46 -26.50
CA VAL A 127 5.49 -4.56 -25.46
C VAL A 127 4.40 -3.62 -24.93
N TRP A 128 3.58 -3.05 -25.81
CA TRP A 128 2.54 -2.14 -25.37
C TRP A 128 1.46 -2.83 -24.52
N GLN A 129 1.10 -4.08 -24.85
CA GLN A 129 0.17 -4.88 -24.05
C GLN A 129 0.70 -5.15 -22.65
N THR A 130 2.00 -5.43 -22.56
CA THR A 130 2.72 -5.58 -21.29
C THR A 130 2.65 -4.28 -20.48
N ARG A 131 3.03 -3.18 -21.07
CA ARG A 131 3.15 -1.87 -20.41
C ARG A 131 1.80 -1.26 -20.06
N LEU A 132 0.73 -1.61 -20.80
CA LEU A 132 -0.62 -1.25 -20.43
C LEU A 132 -0.98 -1.78 -19.02
N VAL A 133 -0.57 -3.00 -18.70
CA VAL A 133 -0.76 -3.58 -17.35
C VAL A 133 -0.03 -2.75 -16.29
N GLY A 134 1.20 -2.34 -16.58
CA GLY A 134 1.97 -1.44 -15.70
C GLY A 134 1.26 -0.11 -15.45
N LEU A 135 0.71 0.51 -16.51
CA LEU A 135 -0.05 1.77 -16.38
C LEU A 135 -1.33 1.61 -15.56
N LEU A 136 -2.04 0.48 -15.69
CA LEU A 136 -3.23 0.19 -14.87
C LEU A 136 -2.89 0.09 -13.38
N TYR A 137 -1.82 -0.62 -13.03
CA TYR A 137 -1.34 -0.69 -11.65
C TYR A 137 -0.88 0.68 -11.14
N THR A 138 -0.23 1.47 -11.98
CA THR A 138 0.23 2.82 -11.65
C THR A 138 -0.94 3.74 -11.36
N LEU A 139 -1.95 3.76 -12.22
CA LEU A 139 -3.17 4.51 -11.98
C LEU A 139 -3.86 4.06 -10.69
N GLY A 140 -3.98 2.74 -10.48
CA GLY A 140 -4.54 2.17 -9.24
C GLY A 140 -3.78 2.64 -8.00
N ALA A 141 -2.45 2.61 -8.03
CA ALA A 141 -1.61 3.07 -6.91
C ALA A 141 -1.81 4.56 -6.60
N PHE A 142 -1.85 5.43 -7.63
CA PHE A 142 -2.10 6.87 -7.44
C PHE A 142 -3.51 7.17 -6.91
N LEU A 143 -4.53 6.50 -7.44
CA LEU A 143 -5.91 6.67 -6.96
C LEU A 143 -6.06 6.22 -5.50
N LEU A 144 -5.43 5.09 -5.13
CA LEU A 144 -5.43 4.57 -3.77
C LEU A 144 -4.62 5.44 -2.82
N LEU A 145 -3.47 5.98 -3.27
CA LEU A 145 -2.71 6.96 -2.50
C LEU A 145 -3.55 8.21 -2.22
N TYR A 146 -4.19 8.76 -3.26
CA TYR A 146 -5.09 9.91 -3.09
C TYR A 146 -6.21 9.63 -2.09
N ALA A 147 -6.90 8.50 -2.25
CA ALA A 147 -8.00 8.12 -1.37
C ALA A 147 -7.54 7.95 0.09
N LEU A 148 -6.37 7.33 0.29
CA LEU A 148 -5.78 7.10 1.60
C LEU A 148 -5.31 8.42 2.24
N ALA A 149 -4.50 9.20 1.54
CA ALA A 149 -3.99 10.48 2.03
C ALA A 149 -5.12 11.46 2.31
N ARG A 150 -6.14 11.53 1.43
CA ARG A 150 -7.33 12.34 1.66
C ARG A 150 -8.06 11.95 2.94
N ARG A 151 -8.19 10.66 3.22
CA ARG A 151 -8.85 10.16 4.43
C ARG A 151 -8.05 10.47 5.69
N LEU A 152 -6.73 10.36 5.63
CA LEU A 152 -5.83 10.49 6.80
C LEU A 152 -5.44 11.93 7.10
N TYR A 153 -5.27 12.76 6.06
CA TYR A 153 -4.64 14.09 6.19
C TYR A 153 -5.46 15.22 5.53
N GLY A 154 -6.52 14.85 4.82
CA GLY A 154 -7.34 15.82 4.09
C GLY A 154 -6.91 16.02 2.63
N ARG A 155 -7.76 16.71 1.86
CA ARG A 155 -7.63 16.83 0.41
C ARG A 155 -6.39 17.59 -0.03
N SER A 156 -6.07 18.70 0.63
CA SER A 156 -4.92 19.54 0.26
C SER A 156 -3.61 18.77 0.34
N ILE A 157 -3.43 17.97 1.41
CA ILE A 157 -2.24 17.14 1.58
C ILE A 157 -2.23 16.00 0.55
N ALA A 158 -3.38 15.39 0.25
CA ALA A 158 -3.47 14.36 -0.77
C ALA A 158 -3.07 14.88 -2.16
N ILE A 159 -3.51 16.09 -2.53
CA ILE A 159 -3.11 16.73 -3.80
C ILE A 159 -1.63 17.10 -3.77
N ALA A 160 -1.10 17.61 -2.65
CA ALA A 160 0.31 17.92 -2.52
C ALA A 160 1.20 16.66 -2.66
N ALA A 161 0.80 15.53 -2.06
CA ALA A 161 1.50 14.25 -2.22
C ALA A 161 1.54 13.78 -3.67
N LEU A 162 0.41 13.88 -4.40
CA LEU A 162 0.37 13.58 -5.83
C LEU A 162 1.28 14.51 -6.64
N ALA A 163 1.22 15.82 -6.35
CA ALA A 163 2.05 16.81 -7.02
C ALA A 163 3.55 16.54 -6.77
N LEU A 164 3.92 16.20 -5.53
CA LEU A 164 5.29 15.83 -5.18
C LEU A 164 5.77 14.65 -6.02
N LEU A 165 4.99 13.57 -6.13
CA LEU A 165 5.37 12.37 -6.88
C LEU A 165 5.39 12.56 -8.40
N LEU A 166 4.55 13.46 -8.93
CA LEU A 166 4.41 13.65 -10.37
C LEU A 166 5.27 14.77 -10.93
N LEU A 167 5.57 15.81 -10.13
CA LEU A 167 6.21 17.04 -10.61
C LEU A 167 7.64 17.18 -10.14
N VAL A 168 8.05 16.52 -9.05
CA VAL A 168 9.46 16.56 -8.62
C VAL A 168 10.31 15.83 -9.66
N PRO A 169 11.38 16.44 -10.14
CA PRO A 169 12.26 15.86 -11.15
C PRO A 169 13.11 14.74 -10.53
N LEU A 170 12.50 13.58 -10.35
CA LEU A 170 13.21 12.35 -10.01
C LEU A 170 13.95 11.84 -11.24
N LYS A 171 15.09 11.16 -11.03
CA LYS A 171 15.74 10.41 -12.13
C LYS A 171 14.70 9.50 -12.79
N TRP A 172 14.73 9.37 -14.10
CA TRP A 172 13.76 8.54 -14.83
C TRP A 172 13.64 7.11 -14.27
N SER A 173 14.74 6.53 -13.74
CA SER A 173 14.78 5.19 -13.17
C SER A 173 13.96 5.01 -11.88
N ILE A 174 13.52 6.10 -11.25
CA ILE A 174 12.71 6.09 -10.03
C ILE A 174 11.44 6.94 -10.14
N HIS A 175 11.26 7.65 -11.26
CA HIS A 175 10.05 8.40 -11.46
C HIS A 175 8.85 7.44 -11.56
N PRO A 176 7.78 7.61 -10.75
CA PRO A 176 6.69 6.64 -10.69
C PRO A 176 6.04 6.34 -12.04
N LEU A 177 5.96 7.34 -12.93
CA LEU A 177 5.42 7.14 -14.28
C LEU A 177 6.37 6.32 -15.19
N CYS A 178 7.68 6.48 -15.04
CA CYS A 178 8.65 5.70 -15.83
C CYS A 178 8.73 4.26 -15.33
N VAL A 179 8.82 4.06 -14.00
CA VAL A 179 8.75 2.73 -13.39
C VAL A 179 7.38 2.07 -13.63
N GLY A 180 6.31 2.88 -13.64
CA GLY A 180 4.96 2.43 -13.91
C GLY A 180 4.70 1.98 -15.35
N ARG A 181 5.48 2.45 -16.33
CA ARG A 181 5.44 1.93 -17.69
C ARG A 181 6.08 0.55 -17.80
N GLN A 182 7.12 0.31 -17.02
CA GLN A 182 7.76 -0.99 -16.96
C GLN A 182 6.98 -1.94 -16.07
N VAL A 183 6.79 -3.17 -16.49
CA VAL A 183 6.05 -4.16 -15.71
C VAL A 183 6.97 -4.78 -14.66
N LEU A 184 7.38 -3.93 -13.74
CA LEU A 184 8.15 -4.28 -12.55
C LEU A 184 7.21 -4.53 -11.37
N GLY A 185 7.72 -5.12 -10.30
CA GLY A 185 6.91 -5.45 -9.13
C GLY A 185 6.51 -4.26 -8.25
N GLU A 186 7.14 -3.07 -8.41
CA GLU A 186 6.99 -1.92 -7.51
C GLU A 186 5.57 -1.32 -7.55
N MET A 187 5.05 -0.99 -8.74
CA MET A 187 3.72 -0.37 -8.84
C MET A 187 2.57 -1.34 -8.54
N PRO A 188 2.60 -2.61 -8.98
CA PRO A 188 1.64 -3.61 -8.53
C PRO A 188 1.67 -3.85 -7.02
N LEU A 189 2.87 -3.91 -6.42
CA LEU A 189 3.05 -3.99 -4.97
C LEU A 189 2.35 -2.83 -4.26
N LEU A 190 2.63 -1.59 -4.68
CA LEU A 190 2.02 -0.37 -4.10
C LEU A 190 0.49 -0.38 -4.25
N CYS A 191 -0.02 -0.81 -5.40
CA CYS A 191 -1.45 -0.92 -5.63
C CYS A 191 -2.10 -1.87 -4.62
N PHE A 192 -1.60 -3.09 -4.46
CA PHE A 192 -2.14 -4.05 -3.49
C PHE A 192 -1.92 -3.61 -2.04
N LEU A 193 -0.77 -3.05 -1.73
CA LEU A 193 -0.43 -2.58 -0.39
C LEU A 193 -1.38 -1.47 0.07
N LEU A 194 -1.56 -0.43 -0.77
CA LEU A 194 -2.46 0.70 -0.49
C LEU A 194 -3.93 0.26 -0.44
N ALA A 195 -4.35 -0.65 -1.34
CA ALA A 195 -5.69 -1.23 -1.29
C ALA A 195 -5.94 -1.91 0.06
N GLY A 196 -4.96 -2.65 0.58
CA GLY A 196 -5.03 -3.26 1.90
C GLY A 196 -5.21 -2.23 3.02
N TYR A 197 -4.51 -1.10 3.00
CA TYR A 197 -4.70 -0.02 3.99
C TYR A 197 -6.08 0.64 3.88
N VAL A 198 -6.58 0.87 2.67
CA VAL A 198 -7.94 1.40 2.45
C VAL A 198 -9.00 0.44 2.98
N CYS A 199 -8.81 -0.87 2.78
CA CYS A 199 -9.69 -1.91 3.33
C CYS A 199 -9.60 -1.95 4.86
N PHE A 200 -8.39 -1.85 5.43
CA PHE A 200 -8.18 -1.86 6.88
C PHE A 200 -8.90 -0.69 7.58
N LEU A 201 -8.88 0.51 6.99
CA LEU A 201 -9.65 1.66 7.49
C LEU A 201 -11.16 1.37 7.61
N ARG A 202 -11.69 0.50 6.75
CA ARG A 202 -13.11 0.10 6.73
C ARG A 202 -13.40 -1.14 7.56
N SER A 203 -12.39 -1.86 8.02
CA SER A 203 -12.52 -3.16 8.69
C SER A 203 -13.21 -3.08 10.06
N THR A 204 -13.29 -1.89 10.66
CA THR A 204 -14.04 -1.65 11.90
C THR A 204 -15.54 -1.85 11.75
N HIS A 205 -16.08 -1.71 10.54
CA HIS A 205 -17.51 -1.73 10.29
C HIS A 205 -18.03 -3.10 9.81
N ARG A 206 -17.16 -3.87 9.09
CA ARG A 206 -17.60 -5.16 8.52
C ARG A 206 -16.39 -6.12 8.41
N PRO A 207 -16.55 -7.40 8.78
CA PRO A 207 -15.49 -8.40 8.72
C PRO A 207 -15.00 -8.66 7.27
N LEU A 208 -15.86 -8.42 6.26
CA LEU A 208 -15.48 -8.53 4.85
C LEU A 208 -14.28 -7.62 4.50
N TRP A 209 -14.21 -6.41 5.07
CA TRP A 209 -13.08 -5.52 4.84
C TRP A 209 -11.79 -6.02 5.48
N GLN A 210 -11.88 -6.75 6.60
CA GLN A 210 -10.73 -7.42 7.20
C GLN A 210 -10.21 -8.55 6.27
N ALA A 211 -11.11 -9.34 5.71
CA ALA A 211 -10.76 -10.36 4.73
C ALA A 211 -10.15 -9.73 3.45
N ALA A 212 -10.70 -8.62 2.97
CA ALA A 212 -10.15 -7.87 1.83
C ALA A 212 -8.74 -7.31 2.15
N THR A 213 -8.51 -6.82 3.37
CA THR A 213 -7.16 -6.39 3.83
C THR A 213 -6.18 -7.55 3.74
N ILE A 214 -6.55 -8.71 4.28
CA ILE A 214 -5.75 -9.94 4.25
C ILE A 214 -5.41 -10.33 2.79
N GLY A 215 -6.41 -10.36 1.92
CA GLY A 215 -6.23 -10.69 0.51
C GLY A 215 -5.31 -9.72 -0.22
N CYS A 216 -5.50 -8.42 -0.03
CA CYS A 216 -4.66 -7.39 -0.65
C CYS A 216 -3.20 -7.47 -0.18
N TRP A 217 -2.95 -7.62 1.12
CA TRP A 217 -1.58 -7.75 1.62
C TRP A 217 -0.94 -9.09 1.27
N ALA A 218 -1.72 -10.18 1.18
CA ALA A 218 -1.24 -11.46 0.66
C ALA A 218 -0.77 -11.33 -0.81
N LEU A 219 -1.54 -10.63 -1.65
CA LEU A 219 -1.15 -10.31 -3.03
C LEU A 219 0.08 -9.41 -3.08
N ALA A 220 0.20 -8.42 -2.19
CA ALA A 220 1.39 -7.58 -2.09
C ALA A 220 2.65 -8.42 -1.79
N TRP A 221 2.58 -9.35 -0.84
CA TRP A 221 3.67 -10.29 -0.51
C TRP A 221 4.02 -11.21 -1.68
N MET A 222 2.99 -11.75 -2.36
CA MET A 222 3.21 -12.60 -3.52
C MET A 222 3.78 -11.82 -4.71
N THR A 223 3.45 -10.53 -4.83
CA THR A 223 3.96 -9.66 -5.88
C THR A 223 5.44 -9.32 -5.68
N LYS A 224 5.88 -9.04 -4.45
CA LYS A 224 7.29 -8.75 -4.18
C LYS A 224 7.62 -9.13 -2.74
N ALA A 225 8.29 -10.26 -2.56
CA ALA A 225 8.65 -10.79 -1.23
C ALA A 225 9.45 -9.78 -0.38
N GLN A 226 10.13 -8.85 -1.03
CA GLN A 226 10.88 -7.76 -0.37
C GLN A 226 10.00 -6.91 0.57
N VAL A 227 8.68 -6.81 0.34
CA VAL A 227 7.77 -6.04 1.22
C VAL A 227 7.60 -6.69 2.60
N ALA A 228 7.81 -8.01 2.70
CA ALA A 228 7.50 -8.78 3.91
C ALA A 228 8.17 -8.22 5.18
N PRO A 229 9.49 -7.99 5.26
CA PRO A 229 10.12 -7.48 6.47
C PRO A 229 9.57 -6.09 6.88
N PHE A 230 9.27 -5.22 5.92
CA PHE A 230 8.78 -3.87 6.20
C PHE A 230 7.33 -3.87 6.66
N LEU A 231 6.47 -4.66 6.04
CA LEU A 231 5.08 -4.79 6.44
C LEU A 231 4.99 -5.45 7.83
N VAL A 232 5.78 -6.48 8.09
CA VAL A 232 5.87 -7.11 9.42
C VAL A 232 6.37 -6.10 10.46
N ALA A 233 7.45 -5.37 10.20
CA ALA A 233 7.98 -4.35 11.11
C ALA A 233 6.95 -3.24 11.37
N SER A 234 6.24 -2.80 10.34
CA SER A 234 5.17 -1.80 10.44
C SER A 234 4.02 -2.28 11.32
N ILE A 235 3.49 -3.47 11.06
CA ILE A 235 2.38 -4.04 11.84
C ILE A 235 2.82 -4.35 13.27
N ALA A 236 3.95 -5.04 13.46
CA ALA A 236 4.45 -5.41 14.78
C ALA A 236 4.79 -4.16 15.63
N GLY A 237 5.48 -3.18 15.05
CA GLY A 237 5.76 -1.91 15.73
C GLY A 237 4.48 -1.16 16.12
N THR A 238 3.46 -1.15 15.24
CA THR A 238 2.16 -0.57 15.57
C THR A 238 1.46 -1.36 16.68
N MET A 239 1.52 -2.69 16.66
CA MET A 239 0.98 -3.52 17.75
C MET A 239 1.63 -3.18 19.09
N VAL A 240 2.95 -2.97 19.14
CA VAL A 240 3.63 -2.52 20.35
C VAL A 240 3.10 -1.17 20.81
N VAL A 241 3.01 -0.18 19.93
CA VAL A 241 2.48 1.14 20.27
C VAL A 241 1.04 1.07 20.79
N MET A 242 0.17 0.27 20.14
CA MET A 242 -1.24 0.11 20.55
C MET A 242 -1.35 -0.67 21.86
N SER A 243 -0.50 -1.67 22.11
CA SER A 243 -0.44 -2.39 23.40
C SER A 243 -0.05 -1.47 24.56
N LEU A 244 0.93 -0.59 24.34
CA LEU A 244 1.34 0.40 25.35
C LEU A 244 0.22 1.42 25.66
N ARG A 245 -0.70 1.64 24.71
CA ARG A 245 -1.89 2.48 24.89
C ARG A 245 -3.12 1.72 25.42
N GLY A 246 -3.00 0.40 25.63
CA GLY A 246 -4.09 -0.46 26.13
C GLY A 246 -5.16 -0.80 25.11
N ASP A 247 -4.98 -0.51 23.81
CA ASP A 247 -5.98 -0.81 22.77
C ASP A 247 -5.79 -2.22 22.18
N TRP A 248 -6.14 -3.22 22.99
CA TRP A 248 -6.03 -4.64 22.63
C TRP A 248 -6.94 -5.05 21.46
N SER A 249 -8.02 -4.31 21.22
CA SER A 249 -8.91 -4.59 20.10
C SER A 249 -8.23 -4.32 18.75
N VAL A 250 -7.46 -3.25 18.66
CA VAL A 250 -6.64 -2.92 17.49
C VAL A 250 -5.50 -3.93 17.35
N VAL A 251 -4.82 -4.30 18.45
CA VAL A 251 -3.76 -5.32 18.45
C VAL A 251 -4.28 -6.64 17.89
N GLY A 252 -5.45 -7.10 18.34
CA GLY A 252 -6.06 -8.33 17.83
C GLY A 252 -6.35 -8.27 16.31
N ARG A 253 -6.90 -7.16 15.81
CA ARG A 253 -7.17 -6.97 14.38
C ARG A 253 -5.86 -6.94 13.55
N LEU A 254 -4.82 -6.28 14.05
CA LEU A 254 -3.51 -6.25 13.39
C LEU A 254 -2.87 -7.63 13.36
N ALA A 255 -2.95 -8.39 14.46
CA ALA A 255 -2.47 -9.77 14.51
C ALA A 255 -3.18 -10.67 13.50
N VAL A 256 -4.52 -10.58 13.42
CA VAL A 256 -5.32 -11.31 12.43
C VAL A 256 -4.93 -10.91 11.00
N ALA A 257 -4.74 -9.61 10.74
CA ALA A 257 -4.32 -9.13 9.43
C ALA A 257 -2.92 -9.63 9.05
N MET A 258 -1.96 -9.63 9.98
CA MET A 258 -0.59 -10.09 9.75
C MET A 258 -0.54 -11.59 9.48
N ILE A 259 -1.10 -12.39 10.40
CA ILE A 259 -1.11 -13.86 10.28
C ILE A 259 -1.93 -14.28 9.06
N GLY A 260 -3.10 -13.65 8.86
CA GLY A 260 -3.98 -13.93 7.73
C GLY A 260 -3.33 -13.61 6.38
N SER A 261 -2.62 -12.50 6.26
CA SER A 261 -1.94 -12.14 5.01
C SER A 261 -0.73 -13.04 4.71
N TRP A 262 0.01 -13.46 5.74
CA TRP A 262 1.05 -14.47 5.58
C TRP A 262 0.45 -15.83 5.14
N GLY A 263 -0.57 -16.32 5.85
CA GLY A 263 -1.26 -17.56 5.50
C GLY A 263 -1.94 -17.48 4.12
N GLY A 264 -2.57 -16.33 3.81
CA GLY A 264 -3.15 -16.06 2.50
C GLY A 264 -2.12 -16.08 1.37
N CYS A 265 -0.94 -15.51 1.57
CA CYS A 265 0.16 -15.58 0.60
C CYS A 265 0.60 -17.04 0.37
N ARG A 266 0.76 -17.83 1.46
CA ARG A 266 1.11 -19.27 1.34
C ARG A 266 0.03 -20.05 0.60
N LEU A 267 -1.25 -19.76 0.88
CA LEU A 267 -2.38 -20.38 0.18
C LEU A 267 -2.40 -20.03 -1.31
N LEU A 268 -2.17 -18.76 -1.65
CA LEU A 268 -2.10 -18.30 -3.04
C LEU A 268 -0.92 -18.93 -3.78
N LEU A 269 0.24 -19.08 -3.14
CA LEU A 269 1.39 -19.78 -3.73
C LEU A 269 1.06 -21.25 -3.97
N TYR A 270 0.44 -21.92 -3.00
CA TYR A 270 0.00 -23.31 -3.17
C TYR A 270 -1.04 -23.44 -4.28
N ALA A 271 -2.03 -22.53 -4.32
CA ALA A 271 -3.04 -22.53 -5.39
C ALA A 271 -2.40 -22.29 -6.77
N LYS A 272 -1.40 -21.39 -6.86
CA LYS A 272 -0.61 -21.21 -8.09
C LYS A 272 0.08 -22.49 -8.51
N ASP A 273 0.79 -23.16 -7.59
CA ASP A 273 1.53 -24.37 -7.88
C ASP A 273 0.59 -25.52 -8.28
N TRP A 274 -0.59 -25.60 -7.67
CA TRP A 274 -1.64 -26.55 -8.02
C TRP A 274 -2.24 -26.28 -9.40
N LEU A 275 -2.58 -25.00 -9.71
CA LEU A 275 -3.12 -24.59 -11.01
C LEU A 275 -2.14 -24.82 -12.15
N LEU A 276 -0.85 -24.67 -11.87
CA LEU A 276 0.24 -24.83 -12.83
C LEU A 276 0.86 -26.24 -12.79
N ALA A 277 0.28 -27.18 -12.03
CA ALA A 277 0.81 -28.53 -11.90
C ALA A 277 0.92 -29.21 -13.29
N GLY A 278 2.12 -29.69 -13.62
CA GLY A 278 2.43 -30.25 -14.95
C GLY A 278 2.72 -29.22 -16.04
N HIS A 279 2.52 -27.94 -15.79
CA HIS A 279 2.80 -26.83 -16.72
C HIS A 279 4.01 -25.98 -16.31
N ILE A 280 4.57 -26.19 -15.10
CA ILE A 280 5.77 -25.48 -14.67
C ILE A 280 6.97 -26.07 -15.40
N MET A 281 7.69 -25.21 -16.13
CA MET A 281 8.88 -25.60 -16.85
C MET A 281 10.01 -25.93 -15.85
N PRO A 282 10.67 -27.10 -15.94
CA PRO A 282 11.82 -27.40 -15.12
C PRO A 282 12.94 -26.40 -15.45
N HIS A 283 13.61 -25.89 -14.43
CA HIS A 283 14.68 -24.92 -14.59
C HIS A 283 15.82 -25.20 -13.60
N PRO A 284 17.07 -24.80 -13.91
CA PRO A 284 18.18 -24.86 -12.96
C PRO A 284 17.91 -23.95 -11.74
N PRO A 285 18.55 -24.21 -10.58
CA PRO A 285 18.42 -23.37 -9.41
C PRO A 285 18.85 -21.91 -9.71
N VAL A 286 18.21 -20.97 -9.03
CA VAL A 286 18.54 -19.54 -9.18
C VAL A 286 19.74 -19.22 -8.28
N ASP A 287 20.91 -19.01 -8.88
CA ASP A 287 22.10 -18.47 -8.22
C ASP A 287 22.12 -16.94 -8.40
N GLY A 288 22.36 -16.17 -7.36
CA GLY A 288 22.49 -14.70 -7.50
C GLY A 288 22.23 -13.89 -6.24
N MET A 289 21.73 -14.51 -5.16
CA MET A 289 21.46 -13.76 -3.92
C MET A 289 22.76 -13.34 -3.20
N THR A 290 23.84 -14.12 -3.37
CA THR A 290 25.13 -13.90 -2.70
C THR A 290 25.81 -12.61 -3.18
N GLU A 291 25.76 -12.32 -4.47
CA GLU A 291 26.36 -11.11 -5.05
C GLU A 291 25.65 -9.83 -4.59
N ALA A 292 24.32 -9.86 -4.53
CA ALA A 292 23.53 -8.72 -4.05
C ALA A 292 23.82 -8.40 -2.57
N ILE A 293 24.08 -9.43 -1.75
CA ILE A 293 24.44 -9.25 -0.33
C ILE A 293 25.82 -8.61 -0.21
N ALA A 294 26.78 -8.98 -1.06
CA ALA A 294 28.12 -8.39 -1.04
C ALA A 294 28.10 -6.88 -1.29
N LEU A 295 27.21 -6.38 -2.15
CA LEU A 295 27.05 -4.95 -2.43
C LEU A 295 26.64 -4.12 -1.21
N VAL A 296 25.98 -4.74 -0.22
CA VAL A 296 25.56 -4.07 1.03
C VAL A 296 26.77 -3.53 1.80
N PHE A 297 27.90 -4.21 1.73
CA PHE A 297 29.11 -3.86 2.49
C PHE A 297 30.06 -2.92 1.73
N VAL A 298 29.68 -2.42 0.55
CA VAL A 298 30.50 -1.48 -0.24
C VAL A 298 30.27 -0.04 0.25
N PRO A 299 31.27 0.63 0.86
CA PRO A 299 31.08 1.96 1.48
C PRO A 299 30.62 3.04 0.50
N SER A 300 31.09 3.00 -0.75
CA SER A 300 30.69 3.97 -1.77
C SER A 300 29.20 3.88 -2.10
N ILE A 301 28.64 2.68 -2.14
CA ILE A 301 27.21 2.46 -2.34
C ILE A 301 26.41 3.03 -1.15
N ARG A 302 26.90 2.82 0.08
CA ARG A 302 26.25 3.39 1.29
C ARG A 302 26.24 4.91 1.27
N LEU A 303 27.38 5.51 0.94
CA LEU A 303 27.46 6.96 0.83
C LEU A 303 26.50 7.51 -0.25
N GLU A 304 26.43 6.83 -1.37
CA GLU A 304 25.53 7.21 -2.47
C GLU A 304 24.05 7.08 -2.08
N THR A 305 23.62 5.99 -1.45
CA THR A 305 22.22 5.81 -0.99
C THR A 305 21.83 6.85 0.05
N ILE A 306 22.72 7.17 1.00
CA ILE A 306 22.51 8.24 1.98
C ILE A 306 22.41 9.60 1.27
N ARG A 307 23.30 9.87 0.31
CA ARG A 307 23.26 11.11 -0.49
C ARG A 307 21.95 11.24 -1.29
N TYR A 308 21.45 10.14 -1.87
CA TYR A 308 20.17 10.17 -2.55
C TYR A 308 19.04 10.62 -1.60
N LEU A 309 18.94 10.06 -0.40
CA LEU A 309 17.86 10.39 0.54
C LEU A 309 17.96 11.80 1.10
N PHE A 310 19.16 12.26 1.49
CA PHE A 310 19.29 13.49 2.25
C PHE A 310 19.72 14.70 1.41
N VAL A 311 20.26 14.49 0.21
CA VAL A 311 20.71 15.57 -0.68
C VAL A 311 19.86 15.66 -1.94
N SER A 312 19.53 14.51 -2.56
CA SER A 312 18.76 14.52 -3.81
C SER A 312 17.24 14.51 -3.58
N TRP A 313 16.77 13.94 -2.45
CA TRP A 313 15.34 13.79 -2.13
C TRP A 313 15.03 14.17 -0.67
N PRO A 314 15.48 15.34 -0.18
CA PRO A 314 15.35 15.70 1.23
C PRO A 314 13.90 15.87 1.69
N GLU A 315 12.98 16.14 0.78
CA GLU A 315 11.54 16.29 1.04
C GLU A 315 10.92 15.05 1.68
N TYR A 316 11.37 13.86 1.34
CA TYR A 316 10.80 12.62 1.87
C TYR A 316 11.21 12.32 3.32
N PRO A 317 12.51 12.37 3.70
CA PRO A 317 12.90 12.31 5.11
C PRO A 317 12.27 13.41 5.97
N LEU A 318 12.14 14.64 5.44
CA LEU A 318 11.47 15.74 6.12
C LEU A 318 9.97 15.46 6.32
N GLY A 319 9.29 14.92 5.31
CA GLY A 319 7.91 14.47 5.39
C GLY A 319 7.71 13.41 6.47
N LEU A 320 8.59 12.41 6.53
CA LEU A 320 8.57 11.39 7.59
C LEU A 320 8.81 11.97 8.98
N ALA A 321 9.77 12.89 9.12
CA ALA A 321 10.04 13.56 10.40
C ALA A 321 8.81 14.36 10.87
N TYR A 322 8.14 15.08 9.95
CA TYR A 322 6.90 15.78 10.24
C TYR A 322 5.76 14.81 10.63
N ALA A 323 5.60 13.71 9.91
CA ALA A 323 4.61 12.68 10.22
C ALA A 323 4.87 12.05 11.62
N ALA A 324 6.14 11.78 11.95
CA ALA A 324 6.54 11.26 13.25
C ALA A 324 6.22 12.26 14.38
N TRP A 325 6.51 13.54 14.16
CA TRP A 325 6.17 14.60 15.11
C TRP A 325 4.65 14.71 15.32
N ARG A 326 3.85 14.65 14.26
CA ARG A 326 2.38 14.67 14.32
C ARG A 326 1.83 13.46 15.09
N VAL A 327 2.29 12.26 14.80
CA VAL A 327 1.87 11.03 15.49
C VAL A 327 2.28 11.05 16.96
N GLY A 328 3.50 11.53 17.26
CA GLY A 328 4.03 11.68 18.63
C GLY A 328 3.28 12.73 19.46
N GLY A 329 2.97 13.88 18.87
CA GLY A 329 2.27 14.99 19.55
C GLY A 329 0.84 14.67 19.99
N THR A 330 0.19 13.69 19.37
CA THR A 330 -1.15 13.22 19.77
C THR A 330 -1.15 12.22 20.93
N SER A 331 0.04 11.83 21.43
CA SER A 331 0.20 10.76 22.43
C SER A 331 -0.18 11.16 23.86
N GLY A 332 -0.43 12.44 24.15
CA GLY A 332 -0.78 12.92 25.49
C GLY A 332 -2.24 12.76 25.92
N SER A 333 -3.14 12.32 25.04
CA SER A 333 -4.56 12.15 25.35
C SER A 333 -4.89 10.69 25.67
N VAL A 334 -5.56 10.45 26.80
CA VAL A 334 -6.09 9.14 27.23
C VAL A 334 -7.25 8.68 26.32
N ALA A 335 -7.60 9.43 25.28
CA ALA A 335 -8.66 9.10 24.36
C ALA A 335 -8.34 7.83 23.54
N LYS A 336 -9.38 7.03 23.27
CA LYS A 336 -9.28 5.83 22.43
C LYS A 336 -8.67 6.17 21.07
N VAL A 337 -7.66 5.39 20.66
CA VAL A 337 -6.95 5.61 19.39
C VAL A 337 -7.89 5.38 18.20
N SER A 338 -7.91 6.31 17.27
CA SER A 338 -8.69 6.14 16.04
C SER A 338 -8.02 5.14 15.08
N VAL A 339 -8.82 4.54 14.19
CA VAL A 339 -8.28 3.65 13.16
C VAL A 339 -7.37 4.41 12.20
N GLU A 340 -7.65 5.68 11.96
CA GLU A 340 -6.81 6.57 11.15
C GLU A 340 -5.43 6.76 11.78
N GLN A 341 -5.34 7.02 13.08
CA GLN A 341 -4.06 7.10 13.81
C GLN A 341 -3.28 5.78 13.76
N THR A 342 -3.98 4.65 13.84
CA THR A 342 -3.38 3.33 13.68
C THR A 342 -2.72 3.20 12.30
N VAL A 343 -3.44 3.56 11.23
CA VAL A 343 -2.92 3.49 9.86
C VAL A 343 -1.80 4.49 9.63
N GLN A 344 -1.88 5.71 10.18
CA GLN A 344 -0.79 6.69 10.14
C GLN A 344 0.49 6.14 10.77
N THR A 345 0.38 5.49 11.94
CA THR A 345 1.51 4.84 12.61
C THR A 345 2.10 3.71 11.75
N MET A 346 1.24 2.88 11.16
CA MET A 346 1.69 1.81 10.26
C MET A 346 2.43 2.34 9.03
N LEU A 347 1.89 3.37 8.37
CA LEU A 347 2.50 3.96 7.18
C LEU A 347 3.84 4.62 7.51
N LEU A 348 3.94 5.33 8.64
CA LEU A 348 5.18 5.92 9.13
C LEU A 348 6.26 4.86 9.36
N LEU A 349 5.92 3.77 10.04
CA LEU A 349 6.85 2.67 10.30
C LEU A 349 7.24 1.93 9.01
N LEU A 350 6.29 1.76 8.09
CA LEU A 350 6.53 1.11 6.81
C LEU A 350 7.49 1.93 5.94
N ALA A 351 7.17 3.20 5.70
CA ALA A 351 8.00 4.09 4.90
C ALA A 351 9.37 4.31 5.54
N GLY A 352 9.40 4.53 6.87
CA GLY A 352 10.63 4.73 7.63
C GLY A 352 11.55 3.53 7.59
N SER A 353 11.03 2.32 7.83
CA SER A 353 11.82 1.08 7.76
C SER A 353 12.31 0.79 6.34
N TRP A 354 11.49 1.09 5.32
CA TRP A 354 11.89 0.91 3.93
C TRP A 354 13.02 1.86 3.53
N LEU A 355 12.92 3.14 3.85
CA LEU A 355 13.97 4.11 3.54
C LEU A 355 15.24 3.86 4.36
N ALA A 356 15.11 3.45 5.62
CA ALA A 356 16.26 3.02 6.43
C ALA A 356 16.96 1.80 5.80
N TRP A 357 16.20 0.79 5.36
CA TRP A 357 16.76 -0.34 4.65
C TRP A 357 17.45 0.10 3.35
N PHE A 358 16.83 0.98 2.58
CA PHE A 358 17.44 1.49 1.35
C PHE A 358 18.77 2.18 1.64
N ALA A 359 18.83 3.02 2.67
CA ALA A 359 20.06 3.74 3.04
C ALA A 359 21.18 2.78 3.46
N PHE A 360 20.87 1.77 4.27
CA PHE A 360 21.89 1.01 5.00
C PHE A 360 22.08 -0.43 4.53
N LEU A 361 21.08 -1.05 3.91
CA LEU A 361 21.07 -2.49 3.65
C LEU A 361 20.67 -2.88 2.22
N SER A 362 20.40 -1.92 1.31
CA SER A 362 20.08 -2.24 -0.09
C SER A 362 21.33 -2.39 -0.95
N ALA A 363 21.19 -3.00 -2.12
CA ALA A 363 22.26 -3.05 -3.13
C ALA A 363 22.52 -1.69 -3.81
N GLY A 364 21.84 -0.62 -3.40
CA GLY A 364 22.08 0.74 -3.90
C GLY A 364 21.29 1.10 -5.16
N GLU A 365 20.52 0.18 -5.73
CA GLU A 365 19.70 0.47 -6.92
C GLU A 365 18.60 1.49 -6.56
N PRO A 366 18.57 2.69 -7.18
CA PRO A 366 17.67 3.77 -6.78
C PRO A 366 16.17 3.39 -6.78
N ARG A 367 15.73 2.53 -7.72
CA ARG A 367 14.32 2.08 -7.80
C ARG A 367 13.85 1.36 -6.53
N TYR A 368 14.77 0.78 -5.74
CA TYR A 368 14.40 0.14 -4.48
C TYR A 368 13.92 1.14 -3.41
N ALA A 369 14.23 2.43 -3.57
CA ALA A 369 13.69 3.47 -2.72
C ALA A 369 12.22 3.81 -3.05
N LEU A 370 11.77 3.56 -4.30
CA LEU A 370 10.48 4.03 -4.79
C LEU A 370 9.31 3.72 -3.87
N PRO A 371 9.10 2.49 -3.34
CA PRO A 371 7.97 2.24 -2.46
C PRO A 371 8.03 3.07 -1.18
N GLY A 372 9.21 3.23 -0.58
CA GLY A 372 9.41 4.09 0.60
C GLY A 372 9.13 5.55 0.30
N LEU A 373 9.62 6.08 -0.82
CA LEU A 373 9.38 7.46 -1.27
C LEU A 373 7.88 7.69 -1.56
N PHE A 374 7.24 6.75 -2.26
CA PHE A 374 5.82 6.82 -2.61
C PHE A 374 4.92 6.87 -1.38
N LEU A 375 5.29 6.19 -0.30
CA LEU A 375 4.56 6.17 0.96
C LEU A 375 4.90 7.36 1.87
N ALA A 376 6.06 7.99 1.69
CA ALA A 376 6.52 9.14 2.47
C ALA A 376 6.03 10.49 1.90
N ALA A 377 5.59 10.50 0.65
CA ALA A 377 4.98 11.68 0.00
C ALA A 377 3.62 12.01 0.60
#